data_b50cdf0b3379d97b7ba6080ca1483f63
#
_entry.id   b50cdf0b3379d97b7ba6080ca1483f63
#
_cell.length_a   1.000
_cell.length_b   1.000
_cell.length_c   1.000
_cell.angle_alpha   90.00
_cell.angle_beta   90.00
_cell.angle_gamma   90.00
#
_symmetry.space_group_name_H-M   'P 1'
#
loop_
_entity.id
_entity.type
_entity.pdbx_description
1 polymer ?
#
loop_
_entity_poly.entity_id
_entity_poly.type
_entity_poly.pdbx_seq_one_letter_code
_entity_poly.pdbx_strand_id
1 'polypeptide(L)'
;MVANENGKRDVVIIGGGHNGLVTAFYLAKAGFKPLVLERSAQVGGAAVTDEFHPGFRCSTLAHTAGPIRPDIVRDMQLEKHGLKIITPEVCVTALSPEGRALTLYQDAAKSAQEISAFSEKDAKKYPEFEQSLGKISKVIAEALATTPPDIDHPSSGDLWSMLKTGRAIRNLGKKDMFRLLRWGPMAVADLAAEYFETELLRAVIAARGVFGTFLGPWSAGSALVLLIRAAGDSHPAGSASFAAGGMGAVTQAMASAAKAGGAEIRTSAEVIEIHVKDGAATGVILSTGEEIHARAAARHIISASASPRRRTPCRRLRDPACAWRRRGRRG
;
A
#
# COMPACT_ATOMS: atom_id res chain seq x y z
N MET A 1 -13.53 -38.06 -10.36
CA MET A 1 -12.91 -36.88 -11.00
C MET A 1 -13.78 -36.48 -12.17
N VAL A 2 -14.70 -35.54 -11.98
CA VAL A 2 -15.48 -35.01 -13.10
C VAL A 2 -14.61 -33.95 -13.74
N ALA A 3 -14.05 -34.25 -14.91
CA ALA A 3 -13.42 -33.27 -15.77
C ALA A 3 -14.45 -32.17 -16.04
N ASN A 4 -14.11 -30.94 -15.66
CA ASN A 4 -14.99 -29.79 -15.83
C ASN A 4 -15.13 -29.55 -17.34
N GLU A 5 -16.26 -29.91 -17.90
CA GLU A 5 -16.64 -29.68 -19.29
C GLU A 5 -16.47 -28.19 -19.58
N ASN A 6 -15.62 -27.86 -20.54
CA ASN A 6 -15.41 -26.54 -21.15
C ASN A 6 -14.32 -25.60 -20.64
N GLY A 7 -13.30 -25.97 -19.91
CA GLY A 7 -12.16 -25.07 -19.64
C GLY A 7 -12.56 -23.72 -18.97
N LYS A 8 -13.79 -23.59 -18.50
CA LYS A 8 -14.35 -22.37 -17.93
C LYS A 8 -13.88 -22.18 -16.50
N ARG A 9 -13.21 -21.06 -16.23
CA ARG A 9 -12.74 -20.70 -14.90
C ARG A 9 -13.86 -20.00 -14.11
N ASP A 10 -13.85 -20.13 -12.78
CA ASP A 10 -14.79 -19.36 -11.96
C ASP A 10 -14.45 -17.88 -12.00
N VAL A 11 -13.17 -17.55 -11.75
CA VAL A 11 -12.67 -16.17 -11.74
C VAL A 11 -11.30 -16.10 -12.39
N VAL A 12 -11.11 -15.13 -13.28
CA VAL A 12 -9.80 -14.73 -13.80
C VAL A 12 -9.38 -13.43 -13.13
N ILE A 13 -8.17 -13.40 -12.58
CA ILE A 13 -7.55 -12.24 -11.95
C ILE A 13 -6.41 -11.77 -12.83
N ILE A 14 -6.49 -10.55 -13.34
CA ILE A 14 -5.50 -9.95 -14.23
C ILE A 14 -4.51 -9.16 -13.38
N GLY A 15 -3.27 -9.67 -13.32
CA GLY A 15 -2.15 -9.11 -12.56
C GLY A 15 -1.81 -9.89 -11.31
N GLY A 16 -0.57 -10.38 -11.25
CA GLY A 16 0.03 -11.13 -10.13
C GLY A 16 0.70 -10.24 -9.07
N GLY A 17 0.25 -8.98 -8.90
CA GLY A 17 0.68 -8.12 -7.81
C GLY A 17 0.09 -8.59 -6.46
N HIS A 18 0.57 -8.02 -5.35
CA HIS A 18 0.18 -8.43 -4.00
C HIS A 18 -1.36 -8.49 -3.79
N ASN A 19 -2.12 -7.52 -4.32
CA ASN A 19 -3.58 -7.53 -4.18
C ASN A 19 -4.23 -8.67 -4.99
N GLY A 20 -3.74 -8.94 -6.22
CA GLY A 20 -4.23 -10.05 -7.03
C GLY A 20 -3.97 -11.41 -6.35
N LEU A 21 -2.79 -11.56 -5.74
CA LEU A 21 -2.41 -12.78 -5.01
C LEU A 21 -3.25 -12.98 -3.74
N VAL A 22 -3.49 -11.91 -2.97
CA VAL A 22 -4.37 -11.95 -1.80
C VAL A 22 -5.81 -12.27 -2.20
N THR A 23 -6.32 -11.64 -3.27
CA THR A 23 -7.65 -11.94 -3.82
C THR A 23 -7.77 -13.39 -4.24
N ALA A 24 -6.76 -13.91 -4.95
CA ALA A 24 -6.74 -15.32 -5.37
C ALA A 24 -6.77 -16.28 -4.17
N PHE A 25 -6.01 -15.99 -3.12
CA PHE A 25 -6.02 -16.80 -1.91
C PHE A 25 -7.40 -16.86 -1.25
N TYR A 26 -8.04 -15.70 -1.03
CA TYR A 26 -9.36 -15.69 -0.37
C TYR A 26 -10.46 -16.29 -1.23
N LEU A 27 -10.42 -16.13 -2.56
CA LEU A 27 -11.34 -16.80 -3.47
C LEU A 27 -11.15 -18.31 -3.45
N ALA A 28 -9.90 -18.79 -3.49
CA ALA A 28 -9.62 -20.22 -3.38
C ALA A 28 -10.09 -20.80 -2.03
N LYS A 29 -9.85 -20.09 -0.93
CA LYS A 29 -10.35 -20.44 0.40
C LYS A 29 -11.89 -20.50 0.49
N ALA A 30 -12.57 -19.68 -0.32
CA ALA A 30 -14.04 -19.69 -0.45
C ALA A 30 -14.56 -20.77 -1.41
N GLY A 31 -13.70 -21.66 -1.93
CA GLY A 31 -14.08 -22.78 -2.80
C GLY A 31 -14.14 -22.46 -4.29
N PHE A 32 -13.76 -21.25 -4.72
CA PHE A 32 -13.63 -20.91 -6.13
C PHE A 32 -12.32 -21.44 -6.70
N LYS A 33 -12.24 -21.52 -8.04
CA LYS A 33 -11.01 -21.87 -8.78
C LYS A 33 -10.45 -20.65 -9.51
N PRO A 34 -9.76 -19.73 -8.80
CA PRO A 34 -9.21 -18.54 -9.42
C PRO A 34 -7.99 -18.86 -10.26
N LEU A 35 -7.88 -18.17 -11.40
CA LEU A 35 -6.70 -18.15 -12.26
C LEU A 35 -6.12 -16.73 -12.27
N VAL A 36 -4.88 -16.58 -11.81
CA VAL A 36 -4.11 -15.33 -11.90
C VAL A 36 -3.29 -15.35 -13.19
N LEU A 37 -3.40 -14.29 -13.96
CA LEU A 37 -2.64 -14.06 -15.19
C LEU A 37 -1.71 -12.87 -14.99
N GLU A 38 -0.41 -13.13 -15.03
CA GLU A 38 0.63 -12.11 -14.88
C GLU A 38 1.46 -12.00 -16.18
N ARG A 39 1.61 -10.78 -16.69
CA ARG A 39 2.35 -10.55 -17.92
C ARG A 39 3.86 -10.79 -17.79
N SER A 40 4.41 -10.50 -16.61
CA SER A 40 5.83 -10.67 -16.33
C SER A 40 6.19 -12.15 -16.11
N ALA A 41 7.47 -12.48 -16.22
CA ALA A 41 7.97 -13.83 -15.91
C ALA A 41 7.88 -14.17 -14.42
N GLN A 42 7.71 -13.16 -13.55
CA GLN A 42 7.55 -13.32 -12.10
C GLN A 42 6.35 -12.51 -11.60
N VAL A 43 5.76 -12.99 -10.52
CA VAL A 43 4.72 -12.26 -9.78
C VAL A 43 5.33 -11.17 -8.92
N GLY A 44 4.49 -10.18 -8.51
CA GLY A 44 4.89 -9.19 -7.54
C GLY A 44 4.42 -7.77 -7.86
N GLY A 45 4.27 -7.44 -9.13
CA GLY A 45 3.88 -6.09 -9.55
C GLY A 45 4.91 -5.05 -9.07
N ALA A 46 4.51 -4.12 -8.21
CA ALA A 46 5.41 -3.13 -7.61
C ALA A 46 6.32 -3.71 -6.51
N ALA A 47 6.00 -4.89 -5.99
CA ALA A 47 6.75 -5.57 -4.93
C ALA A 47 7.57 -6.72 -5.49
N VAL A 48 8.49 -6.39 -6.39
CA VAL A 48 9.47 -7.31 -6.99
C VAL A 48 10.87 -7.02 -6.48
N THR A 49 11.74 -8.01 -6.52
CA THR A 49 13.18 -7.87 -6.30
C THR A 49 13.87 -8.30 -7.59
N ASP A 50 14.45 -7.34 -8.28
CA ASP A 50 15.10 -7.57 -9.56
C ASP A 50 16.62 -7.56 -9.44
N GLU A 51 17.28 -8.30 -10.31
CA GLU A 51 18.72 -8.24 -10.50
C GLU A 51 19.03 -7.16 -11.53
N PHE A 52 19.51 -6.02 -11.06
CA PHE A 52 19.84 -4.88 -11.92
C PHE A 52 21.27 -4.92 -12.44
N HIS A 53 22.12 -5.74 -11.84
CA HIS A 53 23.49 -6.05 -12.25
C HIS A 53 23.81 -7.47 -11.79
N PRO A 54 24.61 -8.26 -12.52
CA PRO A 54 24.98 -9.62 -12.11
C PRO A 54 25.45 -9.71 -10.66
N GLY A 55 24.74 -10.50 -9.83
CA GLY A 55 24.99 -10.65 -8.40
C GLY A 55 24.37 -9.56 -7.52
N PHE A 56 23.79 -8.47 -8.07
CA PHE A 56 23.21 -7.36 -7.30
C PHE A 56 21.70 -7.30 -7.50
N ARG A 57 20.96 -7.49 -6.42
CA ARG A 57 19.50 -7.50 -6.42
C ARG A 57 18.95 -6.43 -5.51
N CYS A 58 17.90 -5.73 -5.92
CA CYS A 58 17.19 -4.78 -5.09
C CYS A 58 15.69 -4.78 -5.37
N SER A 59 14.93 -4.25 -4.40
CA SER A 59 13.52 -3.93 -4.60
C SER A 59 13.40 -2.66 -5.45
N THR A 60 12.67 -2.73 -6.57
CA THR A 60 12.63 -1.66 -7.56
C THR A 60 11.71 -0.51 -7.18
N LEU A 61 10.57 -0.78 -6.55
CA LEU A 61 9.57 0.24 -6.20
C LEU A 61 9.17 0.20 -4.73
N ALA A 62 8.72 -0.94 -4.21
CA ALA A 62 8.37 -1.08 -2.81
C ALA A 62 9.62 -1.43 -1.99
N HIS A 63 9.88 -0.69 -0.90
CA HIS A 63 11.13 -0.82 -0.12
C HIS A 63 10.94 -1.51 1.23
N THR A 64 9.76 -1.36 1.86
CA THR A 64 9.49 -1.83 3.22
C THR A 64 8.26 -2.72 3.27
N ALA A 65 8.26 -3.66 4.22
CA ALA A 65 7.17 -4.61 4.44
C ALA A 65 6.14 -4.14 5.48
N GLY A 66 6.32 -2.93 6.06
CA GLY A 66 5.48 -2.41 7.14
C GLY A 66 3.97 -2.37 6.86
N PRO A 67 3.51 -1.95 5.66
CA PRO A 67 2.08 -1.78 5.41
C PRO A 67 1.30 -3.07 5.14
N ILE A 68 1.90 -4.26 5.28
CA ILE A 68 1.16 -5.51 5.10
C ILE A 68 0.26 -5.75 6.32
N ARG A 69 -1.04 -5.89 6.08
CA ARG A 69 -2.01 -6.13 7.15
C ARG A 69 -1.69 -7.42 7.92
N PRO A 70 -1.66 -7.38 9.27
CA PRO A 70 -1.33 -8.55 10.10
C PRO A 70 -2.29 -9.73 9.91
N ASP A 71 -3.58 -9.45 9.63
CA ASP A 71 -4.56 -10.49 9.34
C ASP A 71 -4.24 -11.25 8.04
N ILE A 72 -3.79 -10.56 6.99
CA ILE A 72 -3.34 -11.19 5.74
C ILE A 72 -2.11 -12.07 5.99
N VAL A 73 -1.12 -11.57 6.73
CA VAL A 73 0.09 -12.34 7.09
C VAL A 73 -0.28 -13.64 7.80
N ARG A 74 -1.20 -13.55 8.78
CA ARG A 74 -1.69 -14.68 9.56
C ARG A 74 -2.50 -15.66 8.71
N ASP A 75 -3.50 -15.15 7.97
CA ASP A 75 -4.46 -15.98 7.23
C ASP A 75 -3.81 -16.73 6.08
N MET A 76 -2.87 -16.11 5.39
CA MET A 76 -2.04 -16.71 4.35
C MET A 76 -0.86 -17.51 4.91
N GLN A 77 -0.60 -17.44 6.23
CA GLN A 77 0.53 -18.13 6.89
C GLN A 77 1.88 -17.86 6.19
N LEU A 78 2.14 -16.57 5.85
CA LEU A 78 3.26 -16.20 4.98
C LEU A 78 4.62 -16.67 5.49
N GLU A 79 4.82 -16.79 6.80
CA GLU A 79 6.05 -17.31 7.39
C GLU A 79 6.29 -18.78 7.00
N LYS A 80 5.24 -19.61 6.96
CA LYS A 80 5.32 -21.01 6.48
C LYS A 80 5.64 -21.09 4.99
N HIS A 81 5.33 -20.02 4.25
CA HIS A 81 5.65 -19.90 2.82
C HIS A 81 6.98 -19.16 2.57
N GLY A 82 7.83 -19.02 3.60
CA GLY A 82 9.19 -18.53 3.48
C GLY A 82 9.38 -17.04 3.73
N LEU A 83 8.33 -16.29 4.13
CA LEU A 83 8.49 -14.89 4.49
C LEU A 83 9.24 -14.76 5.81
N LYS A 84 10.35 -14.04 5.78
CA LYS A 84 11.10 -13.65 6.98
C LYS A 84 11.19 -12.13 7.03
N ILE A 85 10.65 -11.54 8.10
CA ILE A 85 10.72 -10.10 8.34
C ILE A 85 11.91 -9.79 9.23
N ILE A 86 12.66 -8.76 8.84
CA ILE A 86 13.77 -8.18 9.58
C ILE A 86 13.30 -6.82 10.09
N THR A 87 13.35 -6.61 11.39
CA THR A 87 13.01 -5.33 12.04
C THR A 87 14.26 -4.78 12.73
N PRO A 88 15.03 -3.89 12.09
CA PRO A 88 16.19 -3.26 12.71
C PRO A 88 15.77 -2.37 13.88
N GLU A 89 16.69 -2.16 14.81
CA GLU A 89 16.50 -1.23 15.91
C GLU A 89 16.43 0.23 15.43
N VAL A 90 17.22 0.57 14.40
CA VAL A 90 17.25 1.89 13.78
C VAL A 90 16.11 2.03 12.76
N CYS A 91 15.27 3.05 12.93
CA CYS A 91 14.18 3.38 12.01
C CYS A 91 14.67 4.22 10.82
N VAL A 92 15.43 5.26 11.12
CA VAL A 92 15.94 6.21 10.11
C VAL A 92 17.19 6.92 10.66
N THR A 93 18.11 7.22 9.76
CA THR A 93 19.24 8.13 10.02
C THR A 93 19.19 9.25 9.00
N ALA A 94 19.12 10.49 9.48
CA ALA A 94 19.18 11.69 8.67
C ALA A 94 20.54 12.34 8.79
N LEU A 95 21.13 12.72 7.66
CA LEU A 95 22.45 13.38 7.60
C LEU A 95 22.26 14.87 7.35
N SER A 96 22.96 15.71 8.10
CA SER A 96 23.04 17.13 7.83
C SER A 96 24.20 17.45 6.88
N PRO A 97 24.14 18.59 6.17
CA PRO A 97 25.26 19.06 5.34
C PRO A 97 26.55 19.27 6.13
N GLU A 98 26.46 19.56 7.43
CA GLU A 98 27.59 19.79 8.33
C GLU A 98 28.19 18.48 8.86
N GLY A 99 27.77 17.32 8.34
CA GLY A 99 28.29 16.01 8.73
C GLY A 99 27.75 15.47 10.05
N ARG A 100 26.72 16.09 10.63
CA ARG A 100 26.02 15.54 11.81
C ARG A 100 24.95 14.55 11.36
N ALA A 101 24.72 13.53 12.16
CA ALA A 101 23.67 12.53 11.91
C ALA A 101 22.65 12.53 13.07
N LEU A 102 21.36 12.51 12.73
CA LEU A 102 20.27 12.26 13.67
C LEU A 102 19.72 10.86 13.40
N THR A 103 19.82 9.97 14.38
CA THR A 103 19.29 8.62 14.28
C THR A 103 18.08 8.47 15.16
N LEU A 104 16.98 7.92 14.58
CA LEU A 104 15.76 7.58 15.32
C LEU A 104 15.60 6.06 15.39
N TYR A 105 15.19 5.58 16.55
CA TYR A 105 15.10 4.18 16.91
C TYR A 105 13.64 3.76 17.09
N GLN A 106 13.41 2.45 17.19
CA GLN A 106 12.12 1.89 17.61
C GLN A 106 11.77 2.33 19.05
N ASP A 107 12.79 2.57 19.87
CA ASP A 107 12.62 3.08 21.24
C ASP A 107 12.60 4.61 21.24
N ALA A 108 11.46 5.17 21.69
CA ALA A 108 11.26 6.62 21.80
C ALA A 108 12.24 7.30 22.78
N ALA A 109 12.62 6.62 23.87
CA ALA A 109 13.55 7.18 24.84
C ALA A 109 14.96 7.27 24.24
N LYS A 110 15.38 6.24 23.52
CA LYS A 110 16.66 6.25 22.78
C LYS A 110 16.67 7.31 21.70
N SER A 111 15.58 7.46 20.96
CA SER A 111 15.41 8.55 19.98
C SER A 111 15.48 9.93 20.63
N ALA A 112 14.82 10.12 21.77
CA ALA A 112 14.87 11.37 22.52
C ALA A 112 16.28 11.71 22.99
N GLN A 113 17.07 10.72 23.40
CA GLN A 113 18.47 10.90 23.76
C GLN A 113 19.31 11.41 22.58
N GLU A 114 19.14 10.84 21.39
CA GLU A 114 19.82 11.33 20.18
C GLU A 114 19.38 12.76 19.80
N ILE A 115 18.08 13.04 19.93
CA ILE A 115 17.52 14.37 19.65
C ILE A 115 18.10 15.42 20.61
N SER A 116 18.40 15.06 21.88
CA SER A 116 18.93 16.00 22.87
C SER A 116 20.26 16.62 22.46
N ALA A 117 21.08 15.93 21.64
CA ALA A 117 22.31 16.47 21.07
C ALA A 117 22.05 17.63 20.08
N PHE A 118 20.80 17.83 19.63
CA PHE A 118 20.39 18.92 18.75
C PHE A 118 19.51 19.95 19.48
N SER A 119 18.54 19.48 20.28
CA SER A 119 17.65 20.31 21.08
C SER A 119 17.07 19.53 22.25
N GLU A 120 17.38 19.99 23.46
CA GLU A 120 16.76 19.49 24.72
C GLU A 120 15.23 19.68 24.73
N LYS A 121 14.74 20.75 24.12
CA LYS A 121 13.32 21.04 24.01
C LYS A 121 12.61 20.02 23.12
N ASP A 122 13.17 19.69 22.00
CA ASP A 122 12.64 18.68 21.09
C ASP A 122 12.69 17.29 21.70
N ALA A 123 13.78 16.94 22.36
CA ALA A 123 13.93 15.67 23.08
C ALA A 123 12.80 15.43 24.09
N LYS A 124 12.42 16.47 24.85
CA LYS A 124 11.32 16.40 25.83
C LYS A 124 9.95 16.27 25.17
N LYS A 125 9.76 16.83 23.97
CA LYS A 125 8.47 16.78 23.26
C LYS A 125 8.27 15.52 22.41
N TYR A 126 9.36 14.89 21.95
CA TYR A 126 9.29 13.78 21.03
C TYR A 126 8.47 12.59 21.52
N PRO A 127 8.62 12.09 22.77
CA PRO A 127 7.81 10.98 23.27
C PRO A 127 6.32 11.28 23.30
N GLU A 128 5.91 12.51 23.65
CA GLU A 128 4.50 12.92 23.62
C GLU A 128 3.93 12.94 22.19
N PHE A 129 4.71 13.47 21.26
CA PHE A 129 4.34 13.48 19.85
C PHE A 129 4.13 12.06 19.33
N GLU A 130 5.11 11.17 19.58
CA GLU A 130 5.06 9.78 19.18
C GLU A 130 3.86 9.04 19.76
N GLN A 131 3.60 9.23 21.05
CA GLN A 131 2.45 8.62 21.73
C GLN A 131 1.12 9.07 21.10
N SER A 132 0.97 10.36 20.80
CA SER A 132 -0.26 10.89 20.20
C SER A 132 -0.43 10.40 18.76
N LEU A 133 0.66 10.40 17.98
CA LEU A 133 0.66 9.88 16.63
C LEU A 133 0.26 8.40 16.62
N GLY A 134 0.83 7.60 17.52
CA GLY A 134 0.52 6.18 17.64
C GLY A 134 -0.94 5.91 18.04
N LYS A 135 -1.52 6.70 18.96
CA LYS A 135 -2.95 6.57 19.32
C LYS A 135 -3.86 6.90 18.15
N ILE A 136 -3.61 8.01 17.47
CA ILE A 136 -4.40 8.47 16.32
C ILE A 136 -4.28 7.46 15.18
N SER A 137 -3.08 6.98 14.89
CA SER A 137 -2.80 6.01 13.83
C SER A 137 -3.54 4.69 14.02
N LYS A 138 -3.69 4.21 15.25
CA LYS A 138 -4.49 3.01 15.56
C LYS A 138 -5.95 3.18 15.14
N VAL A 139 -6.55 4.32 15.45
CA VAL A 139 -7.95 4.61 15.06
C VAL A 139 -8.09 4.68 13.54
N ILE A 140 -7.11 5.30 12.87
CA ILE A 140 -7.09 5.35 11.40
C ILE A 140 -6.92 3.93 10.81
N ALA A 141 -6.03 3.11 11.37
CA ALA A 141 -5.84 1.73 10.94
C ALA A 141 -7.12 0.89 11.07
N GLU A 142 -7.85 1.03 12.19
CA GLU A 142 -9.14 0.38 12.38
C GLU A 142 -10.17 0.84 11.35
N ALA A 143 -10.25 2.14 11.07
CA ALA A 143 -11.15 2.70 10.05
C ALA A 143 -10.80 2.19 8.64
N LEU A 144 -9.51 2.15 8.27
CA LEU A 144 -9.03 1.65 6.98
C LEU A 144 -9.23 0.13 6.82
N ALA A 145 -9.34 -0.61 7.92
CA ALA A 145 -9.59 -2.05 7.90
C ALA A 145 -11.06 -2.43 7.70
N THR A 146 -11.99 -1.47 7.82
CA THR A 146 -13.42 -1.70 7.63
C THR A 146 -13.83 -1.43 6.18
N THR A 147 -14.91 -2.08 5.73
CA THR A 147 -15.55 -1.73 4.46
C THR A 147 -16.12 -0.32 4.57
N PRO A 148 -15.85 0.58 3.61
CA PRO A 148 -16.47 1.91 3.61
C PRO A 148 -17.99 1.79 3.65
N PRO A 149 -18.68 2.53 4.55
CA PRO A 149 -20.13 2.51 4.62
C PRO A 149 -20.76 3.16 3.38
N ASP A 150 -21.90 2.65 2.94
CA ASP A 150 -22.72 3.38 1.98
C ASP A 150 -23.34 4.61 2.69
N ILE A 151 -22.98 5.80 2.22
CA ILE A 151 -23.42 7.06 2.82
C ILE A 151 -24.83 7.43 2.36
N ASP A 152 -25.17 7.11 1.12
CA ASP A 152 -26.45 7.45 0.52
C ASP A 152 -27.59 6.51 0.98
N HIS A 153 -27.27 5.21 1.13
CA HIS A 153 -28.20 4.16 1.53
C HIS A 153 -27.60 3.25 2.62
N PRO A 154 -27.36 3.80 3.85
CA PRO A 154 -26.68 3.04 4.89
C PRO A 154 -27.49 1.85 5.37
N SER A 155 -26.90 0.67 5.34
CA SER A 155 -27.44 -0.52 5.99
C SER A 155 -27.29 -0.45 7.51
N SER A 156 -27.98 -1.32 8.26
CA SER A 156 -27.80 -1.43 9.71
C SER A 156 -26.34 -1.77 10.07
N GLY A 157 -25.63 -2.53 9.23
CA GLY A 157 -24.21 -2.84 9.39
C GLY A 157 -23.33 -1.61 9.21
N ASP A 158 -23.66 -0.75 8.23
CA ASP A 158 -22.94 0.50 7.99
C ASP A 158 -23.07 1.47 9.18
N LEU A 159 -24.30 1.63 9.68
CA LEU A 159 -24.57 2.46 10.86
C LEU A 159 -23.79 1.97 12.09
N TRP A 160 -23.73 0.65 12.29
CA TRP A 160 -22.94 0.07 13.38
C TRP A 160 -21.44 0.31 13.19
N SER A 161 -20.92 0.18 11.99
CA SER A 161 -19.53 0.47 11.65
C SER A 161 -19.17 1.94 11.90
N MET A 162 -20.05 2.87 11.47
CA MET A 162 -19.88 4.31 11.71
C MET A 162 -19.91 4.63 13.20
N LEU A 163 -20.82 4.02 13.98
CA LEU A 163 -20.90 4.20 15.43
C LEU A 163 -19.62 3.70 16.11
N LYS A 164 -19.11 2.52 15.71
CA LYS A 164 -17.86 1.96 16.22
C LYS A 164 -16.69 2.91 15.97
N THR A 165 -16.55 3.42 14.76
CA THR A 165 -15.50 4.38 14.39
C THR A 165 -15.63 5.69 15.17
N GLY A 166 -16.85 6.24 15.29
CA GLY A 166 -17.11 7.44 16.09
C GLY A 166 -16.76 7.25 17.57
N ARG A 167 -17.08 6.06 18.13
CA ARG A 167 -16.69 5.70 19.50
C ARG A 167 -15.16 5.57 19.66
N ALA A 168 -14.47 4.99 18.67
CA ALA A 168 -13.01 4.89 18.68
C ALA A 168 -12.34 6.28 18.67
N ILE A 169 -12.85 7.21 17.84
CA ILE A 169 -12.41 8.62 17.82
C ILE A 169 -12.66 9.30 19.18
N ARG A 170 -13.83 9.10 19.75
CA ARG A 170 -14.18 9.68 21.07
C ARG A 170 -13.28 9.12 22.17
N ASN A 171 -12.91 7.85 22.11
CA ASN A 171 -12.04 7.18 23.08
C ASN A 171 -10.59 7.65 23.04
N LEU A 172 -10.16 8.37 21.98
CA LEU A 172 -8.86 9.08 21.98
C LEU A 172 -8.72 10.09 23.11
N GLY A 173 -9.86 10.53 23.70
CA GLY A 173 -9.90 11.64 24.65
C GLY A 173 -9.83 12.99 23.97
N LYS A 174 -10.19 14.04 24.71
CA LYS A 174 -10.36 15.40 24.15
C LYS A 174 -9.12 15.88 23.39
N LYS A 175 -7.92 15.71 23.98
CA LYS A 175 -6.66 16.20 23.41
C LYS A 175 -6.34 15.59 22.04
N ASP A 176 -6.30 14.26 21.94
CA ASP A 176 -5.90 13.56 20.71
C ASP A 176 -7.03 13.54 19.66
N MET A 177 -8.30 13.63 20.08
CA MET A 177 -9.43 13.85 19.17
C MET A 177 -9.31 15.20 18.45
N PHE A 178 -9.04 16.29 19.17
CA PHE A 178 -8.82 17.60 18.55
C PHE A 178 -7.56 17.62 17.69
N ARG A 179 -6.49 16.91 18.09
CA ARG A 179 -5.30 16.74 17.26
C ARG A 179 -5.62 16.03 15.94
N LEU A 180 -6.38 14.96 15.95
CA LEU A 180 -6.80 14.27 14.72
C LEU A 180 -7.53 15.22 13.76
N LEU A 181 -8.53 15.95 14.27
CA LEU A 181 -9.33 16.89 13.46
C LEU A 181 -8.49 18.06 12.91
N ARG A 182 -7.49 18.50 13.66
CA ARG A 182 -6.61 19.59 13.27
C ARG A 182 -5.49 19.13 12.34
N TRP A 183 -4.83 18.02 12.66
CA TRP A 183 -3.70 17.51 11.88
C TRP A 183 -4.13 17.02 10.49
N GLY A 184 -5.32 16.44 10.36
CA GLY A 184 -5.80 15.95 9.07
C GLY A 184 -5.67 16.95 7.92
N PRO A 185 -6.23 18.14 7.99
CA PRO A 185 -6.13 19.15 6.93
C PRO A 185 -4.80 19.92 6.90
N MET A 186 -3.94 19.82 7.93
CA MET A 186 -2.69 20.59 8.01
C MET A 186 -1.66 20.18 6.95
N ALA A 187 -0.74 21.11 6.66
CA ALA A 187 0.53 20.80 6.03
C ALA A 187 1.45 20.10 7.03
N VAL A 188 2.19 19.08 6.58
CA VAL A 188 3.07 18.31 7.46
C VAL A 188 4.25 19.14 7.96
N ALA A 189 4.71 20.13 7.18
CA ALA A 189 5.75 21.05 7.61
C ALA A 189 5.29 21.92 8.80
N ASP A 190 4.04 22.42 8.76
CA ASP A 190 3.46 23.19 9.85
C ASP A 190 3.28 22.32 11.10
N LEU A 191 2.78 21.10 10.92
CA LEU A 191 2.67 20.13 12.00
C LEU A 191 4.02 19.88 12.68
N ALA A 192 5.07 19.61 11.89
CA ALA A 192 6.41 19.38 12.43
C ALA A 192 6.98 20.60 13.13
N ALA A 193 6.75 21.80 12.58
CA ALA A 193 7.23 23.07 13.16
C ALA A 193 6.53 23.45 14.47
N GLU A 194 5.29 23.03 14.69
CA GLU A 194 4.60 23.25 15.98
C GLU A 194 5.21 22.47 17.14
N TYR A 195 5.81 21.30 16.84
CA TYR A 195 6.40 20.44 17.84
C TYR A 195 7.89 20.66 18.01
N PHE A 196 8.61 20.83 16.93
CA PHE A 196 10.07 20.74 16.88
C PHE A 196 10.72 21.98 16.27
N GLU A 197 11.93 22.31 16.76
CA GLU A 197 12.76 23.38 16.23
C GLU A 197 13.93 22.83 15.40
N THR A 198 14.36 21.58 15.64
CA THR A 198 15.47 20.94 14.92
C THR A 198 15.06 20.63 13.47
N GLU A 199 15.75 21.22 12.48
CA GLU A 199 15.42 21.04 11.07
C GLU A 199 15.52 19.61 10.59
N LEU A 200 16.55 18.86 11.00
CA LEU A 200 16.69 17.45 10.64
C LEU A 200 15.50 16.62 11.11
N LEU A 201 15.02 16.83 12.36
CA LEU A 201 13.86 16.12 12.88
C LEU A 201 12.59 16.51 12.13
N ARG A 202 12.41 17.81 11.86
CA ARG A 202 11.29 18.31 11.05
C ARG A 202 11.29 17.71 9.65
N ALA A 203 12.47 17.63 9.01
CA ALA A 203 12.63 17.05 7.68
C ALA A 203 12.27 15.56 7.64
N VAL A 204 12.72 14.77 8.62
CA VAL A 204 12.38 13.34 8.75
C VAL A 204 10.86 13.14 8.85
N ILE A 205 10.19 13.92 9.70
CA ILE A 205 8.74 13.83 9.88
C ILE A 205 8.01 14.28 8.62
N ALA A 206 8.42 15.41 8.02
CA ALA A 206 7.79 15.97 6.83
C ALA A 206 7.93 15.05 5.61
N ALA A 207 9.06 14.37 5.44
CA ALA A 207 9.29 13.42 4.35
C ALA A 207 8.22 12.31 4.33
N ARG A 208 7.74 11.90 5.49
CA ARG A 208 6.69 10.88 5.57
C ARG A 208 5.31 11.36 5.11
N GLY A 209 5.05 12.65 5.20
CA GLY A 209 3.81 13.27 4.71
C GLY A 209 3.76 13.48 3.21
N VAL A 210 4.89 13.34 2.51
CA VAL A 210 4.95 13.61 1.05
C VAL A 210 5.40 12.41 0.24
N PHE A 211 6.09 11.44 0.83
CA PHE A 211 6.63 10.28 0.12
C PHE A 211 5.53 9.46 -0.57
N GLY A 212 5.68 9.23 -1.87
CA GLY A 212 4.72 8.48 -2.69
C GLY A 212 3.48 9.27 -3.08
N THR A 213 3.50 10.60 -2.94
CA THR A 213 2.45 11.52 -3.36
C THR A 213 3.00 12.61 -4.27
N PHE A 214 2.11 13.42 -4.86
CA PHE A 214 2.49 14.64 -5.60
C PHE A 214 2.39 15.90 -4.73
N LEU A 215 2.31 15.73 -3.40
CA LEU A 215 2.23 16.84 -2.44
C LEU A 215 3.63 17.33 -2.04
N GLY A 216 3.76 18.62 -1.80
CA GLY A 216 4.91 19.18 -1.10
C GLY A 216 4.66 19.21 0.42
N PRO A 217 5.71 19.46 1.25
CA PRO A 217 5.60 19.45 2.70
C PRO A 217 4.67 20.58 3.24
N TRP A 218 4.48 21.67 2.50
CA TRP A 218 3.54 22.77 2.81
C TRP A 218 2.17 22.62 2.14
N SER A 219 1.92 21.51 1.44
CA SER A 219 0.59 21.27 0.87
C SER A 219 -0.40 20.91 1.97
N ALA A 220 -1.58 21.54 1.97
CA ALA A 220 -2.68 21.17 2.86
C ALA A 220 -3.02 19.68 2.71
N GLY A 221 -3.29 19.01 3.83
CA GLY A 221 -3.59 17.58 3.85
C GLY A 221 -2.36 16.65 3.81
N SER A 222 -1.13 17.15 3.65
CA SER A 222 0.06 16.30 3.68
C SER A 222 0.28 15.66 5.05
N ALA A 223 -0.17 16.27 6.14
CA ALA A 223 -0.15 15.64 7.46
C ALA A 223 -1.10 14.43 7.55
N LEU A 224 -2.22 14.38 6.81
CA LEU A 224 -3.06 13.19 6.72
C LEU A 224 -2.29 12.02 6.10
N VAL A 225 -1.43 12.28 5.12
CA VAL A 225 -0.55 11.23 4.53
C VAL A 225 0.38 10.66 5.59
N LEU A 226 0.99 11.50 6.44
CA LEU A 226 1.78 11.04 7.60
C LEU A 226 0.96 10.13 8.51
N LEU A 227 -0.28 10.54 8.85
CA LEU A 227 -1.16 9.76 9.73
C LEU A 227 -1.54 8.40 9.12
N ILE A 228 -1.89 8.36 7.84
CA ILE A 228 -2.22 7.12 7.12
C ILE A 228 -1.00 6.18 7.04
N ARG A 229 0.19 6.74 6.80
CA ARG A 229 1.42 5.94 6.81
C ARG A 229 1.73 5.39 8.18
N ALA A 230 1.61 6.21 9.22
CA ALA A 230 1.80 5.76 10.60
C ALA A 230 0.78 4.68 11.00
N ALA A 231 -0.42 4.70 10.41
CA ALA A 231 -1.42 3.65 10.60
C ALA A 231 -0.99 2.27 10.03
N GLY A 232 -0.18 2.27 8.96
CA GLY A 232 0.39 1.05 8.38
C GLY A 232 1.72 0.61 9.00
N ASP A 233 2.47 1.56 9.55
CA ASP A 233 3.87 1.35 9.92
C ASP A 233 4.11 1.17 11.43
N SER A 234 3.15 1.38 12.27
CA SER A 234 3.23 1.33 13.75
C SER A 234 4.26 2.25 14.42
N HIS A 235 5.08 3.00 13.66
CA HIS A 235 6.08 3.92 14.19
C HIS A 235 6.09 5.26 13.43
N PRO A 236 6.19 6.42 14.12
CA PRO A 236 6.12 7.75 13.48
C PRO A 236 7.28 8.06 12.55
N ALA A 237 8.47 7.59 12.86
CA ALA A 237 9.65 7.75 11.99
C ALA A 237 9.64 6.80 10.78
N GLY A 238 8.72 5.85 10.72
CA GLY A 238 8.57 4.87 9.66
C GLY A 238 8.84 3.45 10.11
N SER A 239 8.29 2.50 9.36
CA SER A 239 8.62 1.10 9.56
C SER A 239 10.04 0.84 9.06
N ALA A 240 10.86 0.32 9.94
CA ALA A 240 12.14 -0.28 9.58
C ALA A 240 12.00 -1.78 9.26
N SER A 241 10.79 -2.26 8.96
CA SER A 241 10.55 -3.68 8.65
C SER A 241 10.86 -3.97 7.19
N PHE A 242 11.77 -4.91 6.96
CA PHE A 242 12.20 -5.35 5.64
C PHE A 242 11.96 -6.85 5.47
N ALA A 243 11.65 -7.27 4.26
CA ALA A 243 11.61 -8.69 3.94
C ALA A 243 13.02 -9.19 3.59
N ALA A 244 13.48 -10.26 4.21
CA ALA A 244 14.72 -10.92 3.81
C ALA A 244 14.61 -11.38 2.35
N GLY A 245 15.56 -10.98 1.51
CA GLY A 245 15.50 -11.18 0.06
C GLY A 245 14.73 -10.11 -0.72
N GLY A 246 14.32 -9.01 -0.04
CA GLY A 246 13.61 -7.88 -0.63
C GLY A 246 12.11 -8.11 -0.76
N MET A 247 11.40 -7.13 -1.31
CA MET A 247 9.93 -7.16 -1.39
C MET A 247 9.39 -8.28 -2.29
N GLY A 248 10.20 -8.79 -3.23
CA GLY A 248 9.85 -9.97 -4.02
C GLY A 248 9.62 -11.21 -3.16
N ALA A 249 10.30 -11.37 -2.03
CA ALA A 249 10.08 -12.48 -1.10
C ALA A 249 8.66 -12.48 -0.52
N VAL A 250 8.09 -11.29 -0.26
CA VAL A 250 6.71 -11.14 0.21
C VAL A 250 5.72 -11.70 -0.81
N THR A 251 5.85 -11.27 -2.06
CA THR A 251 4.91 -11.67 -3.12
C THR A 251 5.10 -13.11 -3.56
N GLN A 252 6.33 -13.65 -3.48
CA GLN A 252 6.57 -15.08 -3.67
C GLN A 252 5.91 -15.92 -2.56
N ALA A 253 6.01 -15.50 -1.30
CA ALA A 253 5.32 -16.16 -0.20
C ALA A 253 3.79 -16.10 -0.39
N MET A 254 3.24 -14.95 -0.82
CA MET A 254 1.81 -14.80 -1.14
C MET A 254 1.39 -15.73 -2.30
N ALA A 255 2.21 -15.82 -3.36
CA ALA A 255 1.93 -16.71 -4.48
C ALA A 255 1.95 -18.19 -4.07
N SER A 256 2.93 -18.56 -3.23
CA SER A 256 3.00 -19.92 -2.65
C SER A 256 1.76 -20.24 -1.82
N ALA A 257 1.35 -19.32 -0.95
CA ALA A 257 0.14 -19.47 -0.14
C ALA A 257 -1.13 -19.58 -0.99
N ALA A 258 -1.27 -18.76 -2.03
CA ALA A 258 -2.41 -18.79 -2.93
C ALA A 258 -2.48 -20.11 -3.71
N LYS A 259 -1.34 -20.61 -4.21
CA LYS A 259 -1.26 -21.92 -4.86
C LYS A 259 -1.61 -23.05 -3.91
N ALA A 260 -1.09 -23.04 -2.69
CA ALA A 260 -1.43 -24.03 -1.66
C ALA A 260 -2.93 -24.00 -1.32
N GLY A 261 -3.57 -22.83 -1.40
CA GLY A 261 -5.02 -22.66 -1.24
C GLY A 261 -5.86 -23.11 -2.45
N GLY A 262 -5.23 -23.50 -3.58
CA GLY A 262 -5.93 -23.98 -4.78
C GLY A 262 -6.03 -22.97 -5.92
N ALA A 263 -5.37 -21.80 -5.83
CA ALA A 263 -5.30 -20.85 -6.93
C ALA A 263 -4.29 -21.30 -8.00
N GLU A 264 -4.62 -21.12 -9.28
CA GLU A 264 -3.68 -21.27 -10.38
C GLU A 264 -3.05 -19.91 -10.70
N ILE A 265 -1.73 -19.90 -10.95
CA ILE A 265 -0.99 -18.69 -11.32
C ILE A 265 -0.19 -18.99 -12.58
N ARG A 266 -0.43 -18.20 -13.63
CA ARG A 266 0.30 -18.26 -14.90
C ARG A 266 1.04 -16.95 -15.10
N THR A 267 2.36 -17.02 -15.20
CA THR A 267 3.25 -15.92 -15.57
C THR A 267 3.48 -15.90 -17.07
N SER A 268 4.09 -14.84 -17.60
CA SER A 268 4.28 -14.63 -19.05
C SER A 268 2.94 -14.75 -19.83
N ALA A 269 1.84 -14.35 -19.18
CA ALA A 269 0.48 -14.45 -19.69
C ALA A 269 -0.15 -13.03 -19.76
N GLU A 270 0.23 -12.27 -20.78
CA GLU A 270 -0.26 -10.91 -20.98
C GLU A 270 -1.69 -10.92 -21.51
N VAL A 271 -2.61 -10.35 -20.74
CA VAL A 271 -3.99 -10.13 -21.16
C VAL A 271 -4.07 -8.84 -21.97
N ILE A 272 -4.55 -8.94 -23.21
CA ILE A 272 -4.69 -7.81 -24.13
C ILE A 272 -6.14 -7.32 -24.23
N GLU A 273 -7.11 -8.19 -23.97
CA GLU A 273 -8.53 -7.86 -24.08
C GLU A 273 -9.37 -8.58 -23.02
N ILE A 274 -10.45 -7.90 -22.59
CA ILE A 274 -11.50 -8.50 -21.73
C ILE A 274 -12.75 -8.62 -22.56
N HIS A 275 -13.26 -9.83 -22.74
CA HIS A 275 -14.55 -10.08 -23.40
C HIS A 275 -15.70 -9.65 -22.51
N VAL A 276 -16.52 -8.75 -23.02
CA VAL A 276 -17.74 -8.30 -22.34
C VAL A 276 -18.94 -8.60 -23.22
N LYS A 277 -19.89 -9.35 -22.67
CA LYS A 277 -21.18 -9.64 -23.29
C LYS A 277 -22.29 -9.22 -22.34
N ASP A 278 -23.27 -8.48 -22.83
CA ASP A 278 -24.44 -8.01 -22.07
C ASP A 278 -24.05 -7.30 -20.73
N GLY A 279 -22.95 -6.53 -20.77
CA GLY A 279 -22.45 -5.81 -19.60
C GLY A 279 -21.62 -6.65 -18.60
N ALA A 280 -21.51 -7.96 -18.82
CA ALA A 280 -20.75 -8.89 -17.97
C ALA A 280 -19.45 -9.33 -18.64
N ALA A 281 -18.35 -9.42 -17.88
CA ALA A 281 -17.11 -10.01 -18.35
C ALA A 281 -17.26 -11.54 -18.45
N THR A 282 -16.99 -12.08 -19.65
CA THR A 282 -17.17 -13.51 -19.96
C THR A 282 -15.85 -14.24 -20.20
N GLY A 283 -14.74 -13.52 -20.26
CA GLY A 283 -13.41 -14.09 -20.48
C GLY A 283 -12.38 -13.03 -20.82
N VAL A 284 -11.19 -13.52 -21.17
CA VAL A 284 -10.04 -12.69 -21.56
C VAL A 284 -9.32 -13.30 -22.76
N ILE A 285 -8.60 -12.46 -23.53
CA ILE A 285 -7.69 -12.88 -24.60
C ILE A 285 -6.26 -12.54 -24.19
N LEU A 286 -5.37 -13.50 -24.34
CA LEU A 286 -3.94 -13.32 -24.14
C LEU A 286 -3.27 -12.76 -25.41
N SER A 287 -2.08 -12.19 -25.26
CA SER A 287 -1.24 -11.71 -26.38
C SER A 287 -0.84 -12.84 -27.35
N THR A 288 -0.92 -14.10 -26.93
CA THR A 288 -0.72 -15.29 -27.75
C THR A 288 -1.91 -15.65 -28.65
N GLY A 289 -3.07 -15.01 -28.45
CA GLY A 289 -4.34 -15.35 -29.08
C GLY A 289 -5.16 -16.40 -28.31
N GLU A 290 -4.65 -16.95 -27.19
CA GLU A 290 -5.40 -17.88 -26.35
C GLU A 290 -6.60 -17.16 -25.72
N GLU A 291 -7.79 -17.74 -25.87
CA GLU A 291 -9.03 -17.27 -25.21
C GLU A 291 -9.28 -18.08 -23.95
N ILE A 292 -9.52 -17.38 -22.84
CA ILE A 292 -9.83 -17.99 -21.54
C ILE A 292 -11.20 -17.53 -21.10
N HIS A 293 -12.15 -18.48 -21.05
CA HIS A 293 -13.49 -18.21 -20.58
C HIS A 293 -13.59 -18.23 -19.05
N ALA A 294 -14.35 -17.28 -18.48
CA ALA A 294 -14.55 -17.18 -17.05
C ALA A 294 -15.98 -16.72 -16.74
N ARG A 295 -16.47 -17.10 -15.54
CA ARG A 295 -17.76 -16.60 -15.03
C ARG A 295 -17.65 -15.15 -14.56
N ALA A 296 -16.46 -14.73 -14.12
CA ALA A 296 -16.12 -13.36 -13.74
C ALA A 296 -14.66 -13.07 -14.09
N ALA A 297 -14.37 -11.81 -14.42
CA ALA A 297 -12.99 -11.31 -14.56
C ALA A 297 -12.80 -10.11 -13.62
N ALA A 298 -11.86 -10.22 -12.71
CA ALA A 298 -11.43 -9.14 -11.84
C ALA A 298 -10.12 -8.56 -12.33
N ARG A 299 -10.12 -7.29 -12.71
CA ARG A 299 -8.91 -6.57 -13.08
C ARG A 299 -8.38 -5.82 -11.87
N HIS A 300 -7.24 -6.21 -11.35
CA HIS A 300 -6.51 -5.39 -10.41
C HIS A 300 -5.70 -4.35 -11.17
N ILE A 301 -6.32 -3.21 -11.46
CA ILE A 301 -5.61 -2.03 -11.98
C ILE A 301 -5.67 -0.95 -10.91
N ILE A 302 -4.50 -0.64 -10.38
CA ILE A 302 -4.20 0.72 -9.96
C ILE A 302 -3.84 1.48 -11.25
N SER A 303 -4.85 1.89 -12.01
CA SER A 303 -4.71 2.90 -13.04
C SER A 303 -5.75 3.97 -12.76
N ALA A 304 -5.29 5.13 -12.39
CA ALA A 304 -6.08 6.33 -12.16
C ALA A 304 -6.70 6.90 -13.46
N SER A 305 -6.99 6.08 -14.47
CA SER A 305 -7.52 6.53 -15.75
C SER A 305 -8.60 5.64 -16.35
N ALA A 306 -9.42 4.99 -15.55
CA ALA A 306 -10.61 4.31 -16.04
C ALA A 306 -11.87 5.08 -15.61
N SER A 307 -12.06 6.27 -16.18
CA SER A 307 -13.39 6.87 -16.32
C SER A 307 -14.25 5.95 -17.21
N PRO A 308 -15.52 5.69 -16.88
CA PRO A 308 -16.40 4.90 -17.72
C PRO A 308 -16.85 5.72 -18.93
N ARG A 309 -15.98 5.85 -19.92
CA ARG A 309 -16.37 6.39 -21.23
C ARG A 309 -16.45 5.26 -22.22
N ARG A 310 -17.71 4.94 -22.60
CA ARG A 310 -18.18 4.38 -23.85
C ARG A 310 -17.09 3.77 -24.76
N ARG A 311 -17.25 2.46 -24.97
CA ARG A 311 -16.87 1.67 -26.15
C ARG A 311 -15.87 2.38 -27.08
N THR A 312 -14.60 2.21 -26.83
CA THR A 312 -13.56 2.24 -27.86
C THR A 312 -12.66 1.04 -27.61
N PRO A 313 -12.36 0.21 -28.60
CA PRO A 313 -11.41 -0.89 -28.44
C PRO A 313 -10.09 -0.30 -27.99
N CYS A 314 -9.44 -0.95 -27.01
CA CYS A 314 -8.12 -0.57 -26.53
C CYS A 314 -7.12 -0.74 -27.69
N ARG A 315 -7.01 0.29 -28.54
CA ARG A 315 -5.96 0.35 -29.56
C ARG A 315 -4.62 0.40 -28.85
N ARG A 316 -3.82 -0.57 -29.16
CA ARG A 316 -2.39 -0.79 -28.92
C ARG A 316 -1.67 0.36 -28.20
N LEU A 317 -1.17 0.06 -27.00
CA LEU A 317 -0.19 0.90 -26.26
C LEU A 317 1.19 0.99 -26.99
N ARG A 318 1.20 1.12 -28.31
CA ARG A 318 2.38 1.36 -29.14
C ARG A 318 2.17 2.52 -30.11
N ASP A 319 1.57 3.62 -29.62
CA ASP A 319 1.57 4.86 -30.38
C ASP A 319 2.47 5.89 -29.68
N PRO A 320 3.64 6.22 -30.26
CA PRO A 320 4.54 7.24 -29.71
C PRO A 320 3.98 8.66 -29.80
N ALA A 321 2.76 8.86 -30.30
CA ALA A 321 2.15 10.17 -30.47
C ALA A 321 1.41 10.70 -29.26
N CYS A 322 1.47 10.06 -28.08
CA CYS A 322 0.99 10.66 -26.84
C CYS A 322 2.03 11.62 -26.25
N ALA A 323 2.68 12.41 -27.11
CA ALA A 323 3.51 13.54 -26.73
C ALA A 323 2.60 14.62 -26.13
N TRP A 324 2.89 15.01 -24.93
CA TRP A 324 2.37 16.18 -24.25
C TRP A 324 2.39 17.39 -25.19
N ARG A 325 1.25 17.84 -25.69
CA ARG A 325 1.12 19.15 -26.31
C ARG A 325 1.30 20.20 -25.20
N ARG A 326 2.51 20.73 -25.11
CA ARG A 326 2.74 22.04 -24.49
C ARG A 326 1.90 23.06 -25.27
N ARG A 327 0.80 23.52 -24.71
CA ARG A 327 0.20 24.77 -25.14
C ARG A 327 1.06 25.91 -24.60
N GLY A 328 1.95 26.41 -25.46
CA GLY A 328 2.53 27.71 -25.27
C GLY A 328 1.41 28.76 -25.36
N ARG A 329 1.21 29.49 -24.29
CA ARG A 329 0.55 30.79 -24.39
C ARG A 329 1.57 31.77 -24.96
N ARG A 330 1.35 32.27 -26.15
CA ARG A 330 1.83 33.58 -26.60
C ARG A 330 0.66 34.53 -26.49
N GLY A 331 0.94 35.74 -26.02
CA GLY A 331 0.05 36.86 -25.91
C GLY A 331 -0.19 37.29 -24.46
#